data_7c6d66406ab6f933d52d54526005590d
#
_entry.id   7c6d66406ab6f933d52d54526005590d
#
_cell.length_a   1.000
_cell.length_b   1.000
_cell.length_c   1.000
_cell.angle_alpha   90.00
_cell.angle_beta   90.00
_cell.angle_gamma   90.00
#
_symmetry.space_group_name_H-M   'P 1'
#
loop_
_entity.id
_entity.type
_entity.pdbx_description
1 polymer ?
#
loop_
_entity_poly.entity_id
_entity_poly.type
_entity_poly.pdbx_seq_one_letter_code
_entity_poly.pdbx_strand_id
1 'polypeptide(L)'
;STYRNGSPGQADPAAPASLLLNEIMAHTDYANPSYPDYDSNDWIELYNPTDSAFTLAAGQWYLSDSDTNLTKWPIPAAVIPARGRLSFDEITGFHHPLTSGFGLDQAGEAVYLSHLPGTAADRVVDCVKFKGQSELASWGRFPDGDSYWQALPPSRDLANQPPSDHISLTELMYYPLQLSANEEYIELYNPTPQPLSLWDLDLAAGWRLDGGITYTF
;
A
#
# COMPACT_ATOMS: atom_id res chain seq x y z
N SER A 1 -20.21 2.07 -1.49
CA SER A 1 -20.38 2.87 -2.70
C SER A 1 -19.11 3.64 -3.01
N THR A 2 -18.70 3.67 -4.28
CA THR A 2 -17.58 4.46 -4.78
C THR A 2 -17.96 5.93 -5.05
N TYR A 3 -19.21 6.29 -4.82
CA TYR A 3 -19.69 7.67 -4.97
C TYR A 3 -19.62 8.42 -3.65
N ARG A 4 -19.17 9.65 -3.72
CA ARG A 4 -19.32 10.61 -2.62
C ARG A 4 -20.82 10.76 -2.33
N ASN A 5 -21.22 10.61 -1.09
CA ASN A 5 -22.60 10.54 -0.60
C ASN A 5 -23.34 9.21 -0.86
N GLY A 6 -22.70 8.22 -1.46
CA GLY A 6 -23.30 6.92 -1.71
C GLY A 6 -24.42 6.93 -2.78
N SER A 7 -25.04 5.79 -2.94
CA SER A 7 -26.19 5.58 -3.86
C SER A 7 -27.33 4.83 -3.15
N PRO A 8 -27.87 5.38 -2.01
CA PRO A 8 -28.85 4.66 -1.22
C PRO A 8 -30.13 4.35 -2.05
N GLY A 9 -30.51 3.06 -2.06
CA GLY A 9 -31.69 2.60 -2.79
C GLY A 9 -31.53 2.43 -4.30
N GLN A 10 -30.31 2.61 -4.82
CA GLN A 10 -29.96 2.37 -6.22
C GLN A 10 -28.83 1.36 -6.31
N ALA A 11 -28.74 0.62 -7.42
CA ALA A 11 -27.57 -0.17 -7.70
C ALA A 11 -26.35 0.76 -7.83
N ASP A 12 -25.24 0.42 -7.17
CA ASP A 12 -23.99 1.12 -7.41
C ASP A 12 -23.63 1.01 -8.89
N PRO A 13 -23.37 2.11 -9.59
CA PRO A 13 -22.91 2.04 -10.97
C PRO A 13 -21.58 1.26 -10.96
N ALA A 14 -21.38 0.46 -12.00
CA ALA A 14 -20.11 -0.23 -12.19
C ALA A 14 -18.99 0.81 -12.08
N ALA A 15 -18.08 0.64 -11.12
CA ALA A 15 -16.90 1.46 -11.07
C ALA A 15 -16.21 1.30 -12.44
N PRO A 16 -15.97 2.38 -13.21
CA PRO A 16 -15.17 2.24 -14.40
C PRO A 16 -13.84 1.61 -13.95
N ALA A 17 -13.37 0.61 -14.68
CA ALA A 17 -12.02 0.09 -14.52
C ALA A 17 -11.09 1.29 -14.71
N SER A 18 -10.73 1.91 -13.64
CA SER A 18 -9.98 3.14 -13.63
C SER A 18 -8.71 2.89 -12.81
N LEU A 19 -7.83 3.82 -12.87
CA LEU A 19 -6.59 3.89 -12.12
C LEU A 19 -6.70 3.28 -10.71
N LEU A 20 -5.68 2.55 -10.31
CA LEU A 20 -5.59 1.90 -9.00
C LEU A 20 -4.34 2.36 -8.27
N LEU A 21 -4.40 2.41 -6.95
CA LEU A 21 -3.21 2.34 -6.11
C LEU A 21 -2.60 0.94 -6.28
N ASN A 22 -1.30 0.85 -6.52
CA ASN A 22 -0.64 -0.42 -6.83
C ASN A 22 0.42 -0.83 -5.81
N GLU A 23 1.23 0.13 -5.38
CA GLU A 23 2.30 -0.09 -4.43
C GLU A 23 2.55 1.16 -3.59
N ILE A 24 2.87 0.99 -2.31
CA ILE A 24 3.18 2.06 -1.36
C ILE A 24 4.44 1.68 -0.61
N MET A 25 5.38 2.58 -0.55
CA MET A 25 6.58 2.49 0.27
C MET A 25 6.59 3.66 1.24
N ALA A 26 6.32 3.38 2.52
CA ALA A 26 6.21 4.37 3.59
C ALA A 26 7.40 4.31 4.57
N HIS A 27 8.49 3.66 4.18
CA HIS A 27 9.72 3.60 4.95
C HIS A 27 10.90 3.34 4.02
N THR A 28 11.56 4.40 3.58
CA THR A 28 12.75 4.30 2.73
C THR A 28 14.00 4.68 3.53
N ASP A 29 15.10 3.94 3.32
CA ASP A 29 16.43 4.40 3.77
C ASP A 29 16.88 5.55 2.87
N TYR A 30 16.72 6.76 3.38
CA TYR A 30 17.00 7.98 2.62
C TYR A 30 17.88 8.93 3.43
N ALA A 31 18.99 9.32 2.83
CA ALA A 31 19.84 10.39 3.35
C ALA A 31 20.36 11.23 2.18
N ASN A 32 19.90 12.45 2.04
CA ASN A 32 20.37 13.37 1.01
C ASN A 32 20.67 14.75 1.60
N PRO A 33 21.93 15.22 1.53
CA PRO A 33 22.31 16.53 2.06
C PRO A 33 21.58 17.72 1.43
N SER A 34 21.00 17.54 0.23
CA SER A 34 20.20 18.57 -0.44
C SER A 34 18.80 18.72 0.13
N TYR A 35 18.35 17.73 0.90
CA TYR A 35 17.01 17.68 1.50
C TYR A 35 17.09 17.20 2.95
N PRO A 36 17.79 17.93 3.83
CA PRO A 36 18.08 17.48 5.19
C PRO A 36 16.85 17.43 6.11
N ASP A 37 15.72 18.01 5.68
CA ASP A 37 14.46 18.01 6.44
C ASP A 37 13.65 16.73 6.22
N TYR A 38 14.11 15.84 5.32
CA TYR A 38 13.48 14.54 5.07
C TYR A 38 14.36 13.43 5.61
N ASP A 39 13.76 12.49 6.31
CA ASP A 39 14.34 11.24 6.78
C ASP A 39 13.93 10.04 5.91
N SER A 40 13.00 10.27 4.97
CA SER A 40 12.55 9.29 3.99
C SER A 40 12.33 9.95 2.61
N ASN A 41 12.20 9.15 1.58
CA ASN A 41 11.66 9.55 0.28
C ASN A 41 10.62 8.53 -0.15
N ASP A 42 9.55 8.49 0.59
CA ASP A 42 8.45 7.58 0.42
C ASP A 42 7.76 7.77 -0.92
N TRP A 43 7.05 6.77 -1.39
CA TRP A 43 6.41 6.87 -2.70
C TRP A 43 5.12 6.05 -2.79
N ILE A 44 4.26 6.51 -3.70
CA ILE A 44 2.97 5.89 -4.03
C ILE A 44 2.96 5.65 -5.53
N GLU A 45 2.64 4.43 -5.93
CA GLU A 45 2.51 4.03 -7.33
C GLU A 45 1.06 3.82 -7.72
N LEU A 46 0.71 4.32 -8.89
CA LEU A 46 -0.57 4.11 -9.56
C LEU A 46 -0.40 3.12 -10.72
N TYR A 47 -1.41 2.31 -10.95
CA TYR A 47 -1.46 1.35 -12.06
C TYR A 47 -2.69 1.57 -12.93
N ASN A 48 -2.49 1.57 -14.23
CA ASN A 48 -3.56 1.58 -15.23
C ASN A 48 -3.91 0.14 -15.63
N PRO A 49 -5.02 -0.43 -15.13
CA PRO A 49 -5.40 -1.82 -15.44
C PRO A 49 -6.05 -2.00 -16.82
N THR A 50 -6.13 -0.95 -17.62
CA THR A 50 -6.79 -0.99 -18.91
C THR A 50 -5.85 -1.24 -20.09
N ASP A 51 -6.39 -1.64 -21.23
CA ASP A 51 -5.62 -1.87 -22.47
C ASP A 51 -5.44 -0.58 -23.30
N SER A 52 -5.77 0.58 -22.72
CA SER A 52 -5.61 1.88 -23.33
C SER A 52 -4.86 2.83 -22.41
N ALA A 53 -4.17 3.81 -22.97
CA ALA A 53 -3.54 4.84 -22.17
C ALA A 53 -4.57 5.63 -21.36
N PHE A 54 -4.25 5.91 -20.10
CA PHE A 54 -5.09 6.66 -19.18
C PHE A 54 -4.55 8.07 -18.98
N THR A 55 -5.38 9.09 -19.19
CA THR A 55 -4.98 10.48 -19.00
C THR A 55 -5.48 11.02 -17.66
N LEU A 56 -4.55 11.45 -16.82
CA LEU A 56 -4.81 12.22 -15.62
C LEU A 56 -4.96 13.69 -16.00
N ALA A 57 -6.17 14.23 -15.89
CA ALA A 57 -6.40 15.66 -16.10
C ALA A 57 -6.01 16.44 -14.84
N ALA A 58 -5.29 17.56 -15.03
CA ALA A 58 -4.88 18.42 -13.93
C ALA A 58 -6.09 18.92 -13.12
N GLY A 59 -5.96 18.96 -11.79
CA GLY A 59 -6.98 19.48 -10.88
C GLY A 59 -8.24 18.60 -10.74
N GLN A 60 -8.18 17.35 -11.19
CA GLN A 60 -9.28 16.41 -11.04
C GLN A 60 -8.90 15.16 -10.22
N TRP A 61 -7.63 14.88 -10.10
CA TRP A 61 -7.12 13.71 -9.39
C TRP A 61 -6.29 14.13 -8.18
N TYR A 62 -6.47 13.42 -7.10
CA TYR A 62 -5.85 13.74 -5.82
C TYR A 62 -5.40 12.50 -5.07
N LEU A 63 -4.28 12.63 -4.36
CA LEU A 63 -3.86 11.72 -3.30
C LEU A 63 -4.03 12.40 -1.94
N SER A 64 -4.37 11.59 -0.94
CA SER A 64 -4.53 12.05 0.44
C SER A 64 -4.38 10.89 1.42
N ASP A 65 -3.87 11.17 2.60
CA ASP A 65 -3.86 10.31 3.79
C ASP A 65 -5.10 10.52 4.70
N SER A 66 -6.01 11.41 4.31
CA SER A 66 -7.15 11.83 5.15
C SER A 66 -8.49 11.59 4.45
N ASP A 67 -9.42 10.93 5.16
CA ASP A 67 -10.80 10.74 4.71
C ASP A 67 -11.67 12.01 4.81
N THR A 68 -11.21 12.99 5.60
CA THR A 68 -11.90 14.28 5.77
C THR A 68 -11.39 15.36 4.83
N ASN A 69 -10.20 15.19 4.24
CA ASN A 69 -9.63 16.08 3.25
C ASN A 69 -9.01 15.30 2.09
N LEU A 70 -9.83 14.94 1.11
CA LEU A 70 -9.40 14.13 -0.05
C LEU A 70 -8.57 14.91 -1.10
N THR A 71 -8.33 16.20 -0.89
CA THR A 71 -7.66 17.08 -1.85
C THR A 71 -6.29 17.56 -1.40
N LYS A 72 -5.63 16.84 -0.47
CA LYS A 72 -4.35 17.26 0.11
C LYS A 72 -3.27 17.49 -0.94
N TRP A 73 -3.18 16.61 -1.93
CA TRP A 73 -2.23 16.76 -3.01
C TRP A 73 -2.88 16.53 -4.37
N PRO A 74 -2.91 17.56 -5.24
CA PRO A 74 -3.39 17.42 -6.61
C PRO A 74 -2.34 16.70 -7.47
N ILE A 75 -2.73 15.60 -8.08
CA ILE A 75 -1.87 14.86 -9.01
C ILE A 75 -1.67 15.72 -10.26
N PRO A 76 -0.43 15.94 -10.72
CA PRO A 76 -0.16 16.68 -11.95
C PRO A 76 -0.72 15.94 -13.17
N ALA A 77 -0.99 16.70 -14.25
CA ALA A 77 -1.39 16.09 -15.51
C ALA A 77 -0.35 15.10 -16.01
N ALA A 78 -0.78 13.91 -16.33
CA ALA A 78 0.08 12.84 -16.80
C ALA A 78 -0.68 11.85 -17.70
N VAL A 79 0.06 11.01 -18.40
CA VAL A 79 -0.49 9.90 -19.16
C VAL A 79 0.16 8.60 -18.67
N ILE A 80 -0.65 7.66 -18.24
CA ILE A 80 -0.19 6.33 -17.85
C ILE A 80 -0.48 5.37 -19.00
N PRO A 81 0.52 4.73 -19.62
CA PRO A 81 0.31 3.79 -20.72
C PRO A 81 -0.66 2.65 -20.35
N ALA A 82 -1.17 1.96 -21.36
CA ALA A 82 -1.92 0.72 -21.13
C ALA A 82 -1.09 -0.26 -20.30
N ARG A 83 -1.68 -0.82 -19.26
CA ARG A 83 -0.99 -1.71 -18.29
C ARG A 83 0.28 -1.09 -17.68
N GLY A 84 0.40 0.24 -17.72
CA GLY A 84 1.54 1.01 -17.23
C GLY A 84 1.36 1.46 -15.79
N ARG A 85 2.45 1.98 -15.23
CA ARG A 85 2.57 2.48 -13.87
C ARG A 85 3.07 3.91 -13.87
N LEU A 86 2.84 4.61 -12.78
CA LEU A 86 3.36 5.95 -12.52
C LEU A 86 3.48 6.16 -11.02
N SER A 87 4.68 6.38 -10.55
CA SER A 87 4.93 6.69 -9.14
C SER A 87 5.11 8.18 -8.89
N PHE A 88 4.81 8.58 -7.68
CA PHE A 88 5.08 9.89 -7.11
C PHE A 88 5.81 9.72 -5.80
N ASP A 89 6.88 10.44 -5.60
CA ASP A 89 7.64 10.42 -4.36
C ASP A 89 7.28 11.61 -3.45
N GLU A 90 7.72 11.50 -2.23
CA GLU A 90 7.47 12.48 -1.19
C GLU A 90 8.13 13.82 -1.54
N ILE A 91 9.41 13.83 -1.81
CA ILE A 91 10.25 15.04 -1.90
C ILE A 91 9.88 15.90 -3.10
N THR A 92 9.72 15.30 -4.28
CA THR A 92 9.43 16.04 -5.52
C THR A 92 7.93 16.10 -5.82
N GLY A 93 7.12 15.37 -5.06
CA GLY A 93 5.69 15.20 -5.28
C GLY A 93 4.84 15.61 -4.08
N PHE A 94 4.36 14.64 -3.32
CA PHE A 94 3.22 14.85 -2.43
C PHE A 94 3.56 15.42 -1.05
N HIS A 95 4.82 15.57 -0.67
CA HIS A 95 5.21 16.16 0.61
C HIS A 95 6.35 17.17 0.46
N HIS A 96 6.05 18.34 -0.04
CA HIS A 96 7.05 19.42 -0.09
C HIS A 96 6.95 20.29 1.18
N PRO A 97 8.04 20.55 1.94
CA PRO A 97 7.99 21.23 3.24
C PRO A 97 7.44 22.66 3.18
N LEU A 98 7.43 23.29 2.00
CA LEU A 98 6.94 24.65 1.80
C LEU A 98 5.56 24.71 1.14
N THR A 99 4.92 23.58 0.86
CA THR A 99 3.61 23.51 0.19
C THR A 99 2.65 22.62 0.97
N SER A 100 1.41 22.62 0.54
CA SER A 100 0.43 21.64 1.01
C SER A 100 0.79 20.24 0.50
N GLY A 101 0.45 19.23 1.28
CA GLY A 101 0.71 17.83 0.95
C GLY A 101 0.59 16.98 2.20
N PHE A 102 1.20 15.81 2.18
CA PHE A 102 1.23 14.88 3.30
C PHE A 102 2.47 14.00 3.21
N GLY A 103 2.98 13.54 4.34
CA GLY A 103 3.96 12.46 4.44
C GLY A 103 3.27 11.14 4.70
N LEU A 104 3.96 10.03 4.49
CA LEU A 104 3.47 8.71 4.87
C LEU A 104 4.02 8.33 6.24
N ASP A 105 3.17 7.72 7.08
CA ASP A 105 3.58 7.22 8.39
C ASP A 105 4.01 5.75 8.28
N GLN A 106 5.28 5.47 8.51
CA GLN A 106 5.82 4.11 8.52
C GLN A 106 5.10 3.15 9.48
N ALA A 107 4.46 3.68 10.53
CA ALA A 107 3.66 2.87 11.46
C ALA A 107 2.31 2.42 10.87
N GLY A 108 1.93 3.02 9.74
CA GLY A 108 0.73 2.65 8.98
C GLY A 108 -0.40 3.67 9.07
N GLU A 109 -1.04 3.86 7.93
CA GLU A 109 -2.18 4.78 7.76
C GLU A 109 -3.06 4.38 6.58
N ALA A 110 -3.93 5.27 6.13
CA ALA A 110 -4.77 5.09 4.96
C ALA A 110 -4.34 6.06 3.83
N VAL A 111 -4.33 5.56 2.60
CA VAL A 111 -4.11 6.38 1.40
C VAL A 111 -5.35 6.30 0.51
N TYR A 112 -5.78 7.45 0.01
CA TYR A 112 -6.95 7.61 -0.84
C TYR A 112 -6.55 8.17 -2.20
N LEU A 113 -6.99 7.51 -3.27
CA LEU A 113 -6.96 8.03 -4.64
C LEU A 113 -8.35 8.52 -5.00
N SER A 114 -8.49 9.80 -5.30
CA SER A 114 -9.77 10.43 -5.57
C SER A 114 -9.84 11.09 -6.95
N HIS A 115 -10.99 10.95 -7.62
CA HIS A 115 -11.35 11.71 -8.81
C HIS A 115 -12.45 12.69 -8.44
N LEU A 116 -12.13 13.97 -8.41
CA LEU A 116 -13.00 15.05 -7.93
C LEU A 116 -13.06 16.18 -8.96
N PRO A 117 -13.72 15.97 -10.13
CA PRO A 117 -13.88 17.00 -11.14
C PRO A 117 -14.87 18.11 -10.74
N GLY A 118 -15.48 18.04 -9.56
CA GLY A 118 -16.49 18.99 -9.10
C GLY A 118 -17.89 18.73 -9.72
N THR A 119 -18.18 17.51 -10.08
CA THR A 119 -19.44 17.08 -10.71
C THR A 119 -20.04 15.88 -9.96
N ALA A 120 -21.14 15.34 -10.48
CA ALA A 120 -21.73 14.09 -9.97
C ALA A 120 -20.78 12.87 -10.11
N ALA A 121 -19.65 13.02 -10.81
CA ALA A 121 -18.64 11.98 -10.94
C ALA A 121 -17.61 11.97 -9.80
N ASP A 122 -17.71 12.90 -8.84
CA ASP A 122 -16.83 12.98 -7.67
C ASP A 122 -16.87 11.68 -6.87
N ARG A 123 -15.72 11.04 -6.67
CA ARG A 123 -15.61 9.79 -5.91
C ARG A 123 -14.20 9.52 -5.42
N VAL A 124 -14.08 8.73 -4.36
CA VAL A 124 -12.88 7.95 -4.07
C VAL A 124 -12.84 6.80 -5.08
N VAL A 125 -11.77 6.70 -5.81
CA VAL A 125 -11.57 5.68 -6.85
C VAL A 125 -11.01 4.42 -6.25
N ASP A 126 -10.01 4.57 -5.38
CA ASP A 126 -9.36 3.48 -4.68
C ASP A 126 -8.85 3.97 -3.32
N CYS A 127 -8.72 3.06 -2.38
CA CYS A 127 -8.12 3.35 -1.08
C CYS A 127 -7.50 2.10 -0.50
N VAL A 128 -6.45 2.29 0.29
CA VAL A 128 -5.80 1.23 1.04
C VAL A 128 -5.48 1.71 2.44
N LYS A 129 -5.58 0.80 3.39
CA LYS A 129 -5.06 0.98 4.73
C LYS A 129 -3.95 -0.02 4.95
N PHE A 130 -2.76 0.46 5.23
CA PHE A 130 -1.59 -0.36 5.51
C PHE A 130 -1.19 -0.24 6.99
N LYS A 131 -0.37 -1.16 7.42
CA LYS A 131 0.24 -1.20 8.77
C LYS A 131 1.73 -0.90 8.66
N GLY A 132 2.45 -1.02 9.76
CA GLY A 132 3.88 -0.75 9.79
C GLY A 132 4.66 -1.44 8.67
N GLN A 133 5.56 -0.69 8.05
CA GLN A 133 6.43 -1.16 6.98
C GLN A 133 7.89 -1.18 7.44
N SER A 134 8.70 -2.01 6.82
CA SER A 134 10.15 -2.02 6.95
C SER A 134 10.80 -1.41 5.70
N GLU A 135 12.04 -1.00 5.80
CA GLU A 135 12.83 -0.47 4.67
C GLU A 135 12.98 -1.45 3.49
N LEU A 136 12.76 -2.74 3.73
CA LEU A 136 12.97 -3.80 2.76
C LEU A 136 11.68 -4.26 2.07
N ALA A 137 10.52 -3.75 2.48
CA ALA A 137 9.24 -4.21 1.97
C ALA A 137 8.26 -3.05 1.74
N SER A 138 7.74 -2.97 0.54
CA SER A 138 6.58 -2.15 0.20
C SER A 138 5.27 -2.88 0.52
N TRP A 139 4.16 -2.16 0.47
CA TRP A 139 2.81 -2.73 0.53
C TRP A 139 2.17 -2.59 -0.84
N GLY A 140 1.93 -3.71 -1.50
CA GLY A 140 1.52 -3.68 -2.92
C GLY A 140 0.58 -4.81 -3.33
N ARG A 141 0.07 -4.69 -4.54
CA ARG A 141 -0.79 -5.67 -5.20
C ARG A 141 0.05 -6.62 -6.04
N PHE A 142 -0.10 -7.92 -5.84
CA PHE A 142 0.56 -8.89 -6.70
C PHE A 142 -0.41 -9.98 -7.16
N PRO A 143 -0.49 -10.17 -8.51
CA PRO A 143 0.10 -9.33 -9.57
C PRO A 143 -0.47 -7.90 -9.57
N ASP A 144 0.14 -6.98 -10.35
CA ASP A 144 -0.32 -5.60 -10.45
C ASP A 144 -1.83 -5.49 -10.66
N GLY A 145 -2.46 -4.62 -9.87
CA GLY A 145 -3.90 -4.38 -9.94
C GLY A 145 -4.77 -5.47 -9.31
N ASP A 146 -4.20 -6.50 -8.67
CA ASP A 146 -4.97 -7.49 -7.92
C ASP A 146 -5.74 -6.83 -6.77
N SER A 147 -6.77 -7.49 -6.30
CA SER A 147 -7.56 -7.03 -5.16
C SER A 147 -6.85 -7.20 -3.81
N TYR A 148 -5.89 -8.10 -3.73
CA TYR A 148 -5.17 -8.43 -2.51
C TYR A 148 -3.87 -7.62 -2.36
N TRP A 149 -3.71 -7.05 -1.18
CA TRP A 149 -2.53 -6.29 -0.78
C TRP A 149 -1.63 -7.12 0.14
N GLN A 150 -0.33 -7.05 -0.08
CA GLN A 150 0.65 -7.82 0.68
C GLN A 150 2.01 -7.11 0.71
N ALA A 151 2.89 -7.54 1.59
CA ALA A 151 4.27 -7.07 1.59
C ALA A 151 5.03 -7.65 0.38
N LEU A 152 5.72 -6.80 -0.35
CA LEU A 152 6.44 -7.12 -1.59
C LEU A 152 7.86 -6.57 -1.54
N PRO A 153 8.80 -7.14 -2.31
CA PRO A 153 10.03 -6.43 -2.65
C PRO A 153 9.67 -5.10 -3.33
N PRO A 154 10.24 -3.96 -2.92
CA PRO A 154 9.95 -2.68 -3.55
C PRO A 154 10.29 -2.70 -5.05
N SER A 155 9.33 -2.26 -5.89
CA SER A 155 9.44 -2.39 -7.34
C SER A 155 9.02 -1.12 -8.10
N ARG A 156 9.25 0.05 -7.51
CA ARG A 156 8.87 1.35 -8.05
C ARG A 156 9.04 1.46 -9.56
N ASP A 157 7.97 1.82 -10.27
CA ASP A 157 7.88 1.95 -11.75
C ASP A 157 8.16 0.65 -12.55
N LEU A 158 8.26 -0.49 -11.86
CA LEU A 158 8.40 -1.81 -12.45
C LEU A 158 7.20 -2.69 -12.09
N ALA A 159 7.06 -3.84 -12.76
CA ALA A 159 6.04 -4.82 -12.37
C ALA A 159 6.31 -5.35 -10.96
N ASN A 160 5.28 -5.37 -10.13
CA ASN A 160 5.38 -5.93 -8.79
C ASN A 160 5.89 -7.36 -8.84
N GLN A 161 6.82 -7.67 -7.97
CA GLN A 161 7.40 -9.00 -7.85
C GLN A 161 6.59 -9.82 -6.84
N PRO A 162 6.60 -11.16 -6.95
CA PRO A 162 5.98 -11.98 -5.93
C PRO A 162 6.61 -11.70 -4.55
N PRO A 163 5.86 -11.90 -3.46
CA PRO A 163 6.43 -11.82 -2.13
C PRO A 163 7.70 -12.64 -2.07
N SER A 164 8.80 -12.03 -1.64
CA SER A 164 10.01 -12.77 -1.32
C SER A 164 9.84 -13.41 0.06
N ASP A 165 10.56 -14.47 0.30
CA ASP A 165 10.79 -15.28 1.50
C ASP A 165 10.14 -14.87 2.84
N HIS A 166 8.99 -14.24 2.86
CA HIS A 166 8.34 -13.91 4.12
C HIS A 166 7.13 -14.78 4.38
N ILE A 167 7.09 -15.23 5.60
CA ILE A 167 5.98 -15.94 6.18
C ILE A 167 4.98 -14.93 6.68
N SER A 168 3.71 -15.15 6.38
CA SER A 168 2.61 -14.36 6.93
C SER A 168 2.06 -15.02 8.19
N LEU A 169 1.78 -14.23 9.19
CA LEU A 169 1.00 -14.66 10.34
C LEU A 169 -0.47 -14.55 9.94
N THR A 170 -1.15 -15.68 9.81
CA THR A 170 -2.52 -15.76 9.27
C THR A 170 -3.59 -15.89 10.34
N GLU A 171 -3.27 -16.54 11.44
CA GLU A 171 -4.22 -16.70 12.54
C GLU A 171 -3.52 -16.67 13.90
N LEU A 172 -4.22 -16.10 14.87
CA LEU A 172 -3.80 -16.07 16.27
C LEU A 172 -4.99 -16.48 17.14
N MET A 173 -4.94 -17.67 17.74
CA MET A 173 -5.90 -18.11 18.74
C MET A 173 -5.32 -17.88 20.13
N TYR A 174 -5.78 -16.85 20.81
CA TYR A 174 -5.29 -16.47 22.15
C TYR A 174 -6.31 -16.73 23.28
N TYR A 175 -7.54 -17.10 22.91
CA TYR A 175 -8.62 -17.36 23.88
C TYR A 175 -9.54 -18.48 23.40
N PRO A 176 -9.11 -19.74 23.51
CA PRO A 176 -9.91 -20.89 23.08
C PRO A 176 -11.14 -21.10 23.99
N LEU A 177 -12.19 -21.68 23.44
CA LEU A 177 -13.47 -21.87 24.15
C LEU A 177 -13.36 -22.66 25.46
N GLN A 178 -12.39 -23.55 25.54
CA GLN A 178 -12.19 -24.38 26.73
C GLN A 178 -11.15 -23.83 27.71
N LEU A 179 -10.65 -22.64 27.47
CA LEU A 179 -9.63 -21.98 28.32
C LEU A 179 -8.41 -22.86 28.60
N SER A 180 -8.07 -23.75 27.67
CA SER A 180 -6.90 -24.59 27.73
C SER A 180 -5.72 -23.89 27.05
N ALA A 181 -4.65 -23.63 27.78
CA ALA A 181 -3.42 -23.05 27.20
C ALA A 181 -2.81 -23.94 26.08
N ASN A 182 -3.19 -25.19 26.00
CA ASN A 182 -2.72 -26.10 24.94
C ASN A 182 -3.52 -25.95 23.64
N GLU A 183 -4.54 -25.12 23.61
CA GLU A 183 -5.34 -24.81 22.43
C GLU A 183 -5.05 -23.42 21.86
N GLU A 184 -4.12 -22.68 22.49
CA GLU A 184 -3.59 -21.46 21.93
C GLU A 184 -2.59 -21.78 20.82
N TYR A 185 -2.71 -21.08 19.70
CA TYR A 185 -1.78 -21.27 18.58
C TYR A 185 -1.53 -20.00 17.78
N ILE A 186 -0.46 -20.04 17.04
CA ILE A 186 -0.08 -19.05 16.02
C ILE A 186 0.06 -19.82 14.71
N GLU A 187 -0.68 -19.40 13.69
CA GLU A 187 -0.57 -19.98 12.35
C GLU A 187 0.33 -19.12 11.47
N LEU A 188 1.31 -19.77 10.85
CA LEU A 188 2.20 -19.18 9.86
C LEU A 188 1.89 -19.75 8.48
N TYR A 189 1.74 -18.88 7.51
CA TYR A 189 1.48 -19.22 6.13
C TYR A 189 2.67 -18.86 5.23
N ASN A 190 3.10 -19.82 4.43
CA ASN A 190 4.06 -19.60 3.36
C ASN A 190 3.31 -19.21 2.08
N PRO A 191 3.33 -17.94 1.66
CA PRO A 191 2.64 -17.49 0.45
C PRO A 191 3.33 -17.92 -0.84
N THR A 192 4.55 -18.47 -0.75
CA THR A 192 5.34 -18.86 -1.93
C THR A 192 5.05 -20.31 -2.34
N PRO A 193 5.25 -20.66 -3.63
CA PRO A 193 5.12 -22.04 -4.10
C PRO A 193 6.32 -22.93 -3.71
N GLN A 194 7.33 -22.37 -3.04
CA GLN A 194 8.53 -23.08 -2.63
C GLN A 194 8.57 -23.25 -1.10
N PRO A 195 9.15 -24.33 -0.60
CA PRO A 195 9.40 -24.49 0.83
C PRO A 195 10.30 -23.36 1.34
N LEU A 196 9.93 -22.75 2.48
CA LEU A 196 10.76 -21.78 3.18
C LEU A 196 11.40 -22.43 4.41
N SER A 197 12.69 -22.19 4.60
CA SER A 197 13.38 -22.58 5.82
C SER A 197 13.15 -21.51 6.90
N LEU A 198 12.73 -21.95 8.08
CA LEU A 198 12.61 -21.09 9.25
C LEU A 198 13.92 -21.00 10.04
N TRP A 199 14.95 -21.64 9.55
CA TRP A 199 16.27 -21.66 10.17
C TRP A 199 17.35 -21.35 9.13
N ASP A 200 18.16 -20.35 9.41
CA ASP A 200 19.35 -20.02 8.65
C ASP A 200 20.56 -20.74 9.24
N LEU A 201 21.11 -21.69 8.49
CA LEU A 201 22.26 -22.49 8.92
C LEU A 201 23.56 -21.68 8.99
N ASP A 202 23.71 -20.68 8.14
CA ASP A 202 24.93 -19.86 8.08
C ASP A 202 24.98 -18.85 9.22
N LEU A 203 23.84 -18.29 9.58
CA LEU A 203 23.72 -17.38 10.72
C LEU A 203 23.48 -18.09 12.04
N ALA A 204 23.21 -19.39 12.02
CA ALA A 204 22.75 -20.18 13.17
C ALA A 204 21.58 -19.50 13.91
N ALA A 205 20.67 -18.92 13.15
CA ALA A 205 19.52 -18.14 13.61
C ALA A 205 18.24 -18.56 12.90
N GLY A 206 17.13 -18.48 13.60
CA GLY A 206 15.80 -18.73 13.06
C GLY A 206 14.91 -17.49 13.12
N TRP A 207 13.71 -17.65 12.63
CA TRP A 207 12.64 -16.67 12.79
C TRP A 207 12.28 -16.52 14.26
N ARG A 208 11.93 -15.32 14.66
CA ARG A 208 11.56 -15.03 16.04
C ARG A 208 10.18 -14.37 16.06
N LEU A 209 9.32 -14.87 16.93
CA LEU A 209 8.06 -14.23 17.28
C LEU A 209 8.30 -13.43 18.56
N ASP A 210 8.04 -12.12 18.50
CA ASP A 210 8.27 -11.21 19.62
C ASP A 210 6.99 -10.41 19.92
N GLY A 211 6.86 -9.95 21.16
CA GLY A 211 5.70 -9.17 21.58
C GLY A 211 5.03 -9.69 22.87
N GLY A 212 5.83 -10.23 23.80
CA GLY A 212 5.36 -10.82 25.07
C GLY A 212 5.40 -12.34 25.07
N ILE A 213 5.42 -12.96 23.87
CA ILE A 213 5.74 -14.37 23.66
C ILE A 213 7.01 -14.39 22.82
N THR A 214 8.10 -14.90 23.38
CA THR A 214 9.33 -15.11 22.63
C THR A 214 9.39 -16.58 22.24
N TYR A 215 9.30 -16.88 20.96
CA TYR A 215 9.46 -18.22 20.41
C TYR A 215 10.56 -18.19 19.35
N THR A 216 11.51 -19.10 19.44
CA THR A 216 12.59 -19.25 18.46
C THR A 216 12.46 -20.63 17.81
N PHE A 217 12.42 -20.66 16.48
CA PHE A 217 12.43 -21.90 15.70
C PHE A 217 13.86 -22.41 15.54
#